data_226b988e282e4b11a1ced62c35823685
#
_entry.id   226b988e282e4b11a1ced62c35823685
#
_cell.length_a   1.000
_cell.length_b   1.000
_cell.length_c   1.000
_cell.angle_alpha   90.00
_cell.angle_beta   90.00
_cell.angle_gamma   90.00
#
_symmetry.space_group_name_H-M   'P 1'
#
loop_
_entity.id
_entity.type
_entity.pdbx_description
1 polymer ?
#
loop_
_entity_poly.entity_id
_entity_poly.type
_entity_poly.pdbx_seq_one_letter_code
_entity_poly.pdbx_strand_id
1 'polypeptide(L)'
;GLYFSDDIRSLKLYRKCLLGETEVACSEPLDPGVRKLQYIEVTYCAQKNRRGQCTQDTTEVYRYGPDGLLYQENNRGLFVPVLRNGAPVRFNGVIYTDGEVRSLSGPERSRDTDPATAPPALAEFAQITVAAQGDIRITGDLKYEKPPCTGVPTREPDSTVTPAVCDNLGVQNVLGVYSQGGSVWIAREAPRDIHIHGTLMSSWGVVGVEDYDSIPEKGSVYLLGGIIEYYYGAFGTFDPATGRNRTGYGRAFTYDRRFLQGLAPPFFPTTGQDRVTSVSVFSYGQREQVY
;
A
#
# COMPACT_ATOMS: atom_id res chain seq x y z
N GLY A 1 -14.09 10.01 2.93
CA GLY A 1 -12.98 9.23 3.54
C GLY A 1 -13.33 8.66 4.88
N LEU A 2 -12.45 7.83 5.36
CA LEU A 2 -12.50 7.29 6.72
C LEU A 2 -11.52 8.06 7.60
N TYR A 3 -11.95 8.44 8.79
CA TYR A 3 -11.13 9.19 9.74
C TYR A 3 -11.13 8.48 11.10
N PHE A 4 -9.95 8.34 11.68
CA PHE A 4 -9.71 7.78 12.98
C PHE A 4 -8.89 8.76 13.83
N SER A 5 -9.37 9.08 15.03
CA SER A 5 -8.70 10.03 15.94
C SER A 5 -7.57 9.39 16.75
N ASP A 6 -7.28 8.12 16.53
CA ASP A 6 -6.35 7.32 17.32
C ASP A 6 -5.63 6.30 16.44
N ASP A 7 -4.64 5.59 17.02
CA ASP A 7 -3.90 4.57 16.30
C ASP A 7 -4.81 3.51 15.67
N ILE A 8 -4.54 3.23 14.40
CA ILE A 8 -5.05 2.04 13.73
C ILE A 8 -4.12 0.88 14.04
N ARG A 9 -4.63 -0.15 14.73
CA ARG A 9 -3.86 -1.34 15.07
C ARG A 9 -3.61 -2.23 13.87
N SER A 10 -4.65 -2.39 13.04
CA SER A 10 -4.58 -3.15 11.80
C SER A 10 -5.46 -2.52 10.74
N LEU A 11 -4.90 -2.32 9.58
CA LEU A 11 -5.59 -1.90 8.36
C LEU A 11 -5.31 -2.94 7.27
N LYS A 12 -6.35 -3.67 6.88
CA LYS A 12 -6.27 -4.69 5.85
C LYS A 12 -7.07 -4.27 4.63
N LEU A 13 -6.42 -4.26 3.47
CA LEU A 13 -7.04 -3.97 2.18
C LEU A 13 -7.17 -5.26 1.39
N TYR A 14 -8.36 -5.56 0.86
CA TYR A 14 -8.56 -6.74 0.03
C TYR A 14 -9.75 -6.60 -0.90
N ARG A 15 -9.75 -7.37 -1.98
CA ARG A 15 -10.89 -7.46 -2.88
C ARG A 15 -11.65 -8.76 -2.68
N LYS A 16 -12.96 -8.71 -2.96
CA LYS A 16 -13.81 -9.90 -3.09
C LYS A 16 -14.72 -9.76 -4.29
N CYS A 17 -15.11 -10.90 -4.85
CA CYS A 17 -16.14 -11.00 -5.87
C CYS A 17 -17.38 -11.67 -5.27
N LEU A 18 -18.55 -11.09 -5.48
CA LEU A 18 -19.80 -11.56 -4.91
C LEU A 18 -20.84 -11.80 -6.01
N LEU A 19 -21.53 -12.95 -5.93
CA LEU A 19 -22.79 -13.17 -6.61
C LEU A 19 -23.92 -13.03 -5.58
N GLY A 20 -24.70 -11.95 -5.70
CA GLY A 20 -25.54 -11.51 -4.58
C GLY A 20 -24.67 -11.08 -3.39
N GLU A 21 -24.82 -11.77 -2.25
CA GLU A 21 -23.95 -11.58 -1.06
C GLU A 21 -23.03 -12.80 -0.81
N THR A 22 -23.00 -13.78 -1.73
CA THR A 22 -22.14 -14.95 -1.61
C THR A 22 -20.79 -14.69 -2.27
N GLU A 23 -19.70 -14.97 -1.55
CA GLU A 23 -18.33 -14.86 -2.10
C GLU A 23 -18.10 -15.95 -3.15
N VAL A 24 -17.59 -15.52 -4.31
CA VAL A 24 -17.23 -16.39 -5.43
C VAL A 24 -15.82 -16.06 -5.92
N ALA A 25 -15.26 -16.95 -6.74
CA ALA A 25 -13.99 -16.67 -7.38
C ALA A 25 -14.09 -15.43 -8.30
N CYS A 26 -13.06 -14.61 -8.30
CA CYS A 26 -12.95 -13.49 -9.23
C CYS A 26 -12.38 -14.01 -10.57
N SER A 27 -13.24 -14.46 -11.48
CA SER A 27 -12.86 -14.83 -12.84
C SER A 27 -12.60 -13.59 -13.71
N GLU A 28 -11.83 -13.76 -14.77
CA GLU A 28 -11.65 -12.74 -15.80
C GLU A 28 -11.94 -13.37 -17.19
N PRO A 29 -12.98 -12.91 -17.90
CA PRO A 29 -13.94 -11.89 -17.51
C PRO A 29 -14.84 -12.31 -16.32
N LEU A 30 -15.44 -11.34 -15.63
CA LEU A 30 -16.41 -11.62 -14.56
C LEU A 30 -17.64 -12.31 -15.12
N ASP A 31 -18.13 -13.32 -14.41
CA ASP A 31 -19.40 -13.96 -14.74
C ASP A 31 -20.58 -12.97 -14.57
N PRO A 32 -21.66 -13.16 -15.35
CA PRO A 32 -22.84 -12.30 -15.26
C PRO A 32 -23.41 -12.22 -13.85
N GLY A 33 -23.63 -10.99 -13.36
CA GLY A 33 -24.15 -10.72 -12.02
C GLY A 33 -23.14 -10.75 -10.90
N VAL A 34 -21.87 -11.13 -11.17
CA VAL A 34 -20.79 -11.03 -10.19
C VAL A 34 -20.35 -9.59 -10.06
N ARG A 35 -20.25 -9.11 -8.81
CA ARG A 35 -19.76 -7.78 -8.45
C ARG A 35 -18.38 -7.88 -7.83
N LYS A 36 -17.43 -7.10 -8.31
CA LYS A 36 -16.11 -6.94 -7.70
C LYS A 36 -16.16 -5.77 -6.71
N LEU A 37 -15.72 -5.98 -5.49
CA LEU A 37 -15.76 -5.02 -4.41
C LEU A 37 -14.40 -4.87 -3.75
N GLN A 38 -14.03 -3.64 -3.41
CA GLN A 38 -12.91 -3.32 -2.53
C GLN A 38 -13.37 -3.34 -1.08
N TYR A 39 -12.64 -4.04 -0.23
CA TYR A 39 -12.84 -4.10 1.21
C TYR A 39 -11.74 -3.36 1.95
N ILE A 40 -12.10 -2.73 3.05
CA ILE A 40 -11.24 -2.03 3.99
C ILE A 40 -11.64 -2.53 5.37
N GLU A 41 -10.75 -3.23 6.04
CA GLU A 41 -10.95 -3.74 7.40
C GLU A 41 -10.02 -2.99 8.35
N VAL A 42 -10.58 -2.34 9.35
CA VAL A 42 -9.85 -1.48 10.27
C VAL A 42 -10.08 -1.94 11.69
N THR A 43 -9.00 -2.28 12.39
CA THR A 43 -9.04 -2.56 13.83
C THR A 43 -8.38 -1.42 14.58
N TYR A 44 -9.08 -0.87 15.56
CA TYR A 44 -8.60 0.22 16.39
C TYR A 44 -9.10 0.07 17.82
N CYS A 45 -8.59 0.90 18.74
CA CYS A 45 -8.99 0.87 20.13
C CYS A 45 -10.33 1.60 20.35
N ALA A 46 -11.38 0.86 20.70
CA ALA A 46 -12.70 1.44 21.00
C ALA A 46 -12.78 2.01 22.42
N GLN A 47 -12.06 1.42 23.36
CA GLN A 47 -12.11 1.84 24.78
C GLN A 47 -10.71 1.89 25.40
N LYS A 48 -10.41 2.97 26.12
CA LYS A 48 -9.18 3.15 26.88
C LYS A 48 -9.48 3.26 28.37
N ASN A 49 -8.62 2.74 29.20
CA ASN A 49 -8.67 2.96 30.64
C ASN A 49 -8.18 4.38 31.00
N ARG A 50 -8.25 4.72 32.31
CA ARG A 50 -7.78 6.03 32.83
C ARG A 50 -6.29 6.32 32.58
N ARG A 51 -5.50 5.31 32.23
CA ARG A 51 -4.07 5.42 31.92
C ARG A 51 -3.81 5.51 30.41
N GLY A 52 -4.86 5.61 29.59
CA GLY A 52 -4.75 5.65 28.13
C GLY A 52 -4.46 4.30 27.45
N GLN A 53 -4.43 3.19 28.22
CA GLN A 53 -4.21 1.87 27.66
C GLN A 53 -5.51 1.33 27.08
N CYS A 54 -5.43 0.70 25.93
CA CYS A 54 -6.58 0.07 25.29
C CYS A 54 -7.10 -1.11 26.11
N THR A 55 -8.40 -1.13 26.35
CA THR A 55 -9.09 -2.22 27.04
C THR A 55 -9.99 -3.03 26.11
N GLN A 56 -10.36 -2.46 24.98
CA GLN A 56 -11.23 -3.13 24.02
C GLN A 56 -10.89 -2.66 22.60
N ASP A 57 -10.54 -3.60 21.74
CA ASP A 57 -10.43 -3.39 20.32
C ASP A 57 -11.78 -3.54 19.64
N THR A 58 -11.95 -2.82 18.54
CA THR A 58 -13.08 -2.96 17.63
C THR A 58 -12.58 -3.09 16.21
N THR A 59 -13.26 -3.91 15.40
CA THR A 59 -13.00 -4.04 13.98
C THR A 59 -14.20 -3.57 13.20
N GLU A 60 -13.98 -2.68 12.25
CA GLU A 60 -14.97 -2.20 11.31
C GLU A 60 -14.59 -2.65 9.91
N VAL A 61 -15.57 -3.13 9.17
CA VAL A 61 -15.39 -3.57 7.78
C VAL A 61 -16.21 -2.68 6.87
N TYR A 62 -15.53 -2.08 5.90
CA TYR A 62 -16.15 -1.27 4.86
C TYR A 62 -15.96 -1.93 3.52
N ARG A 63 -16.89 -1.68 2.59
CA ARG A 63 -16.75 -2.08 1.20
C ARG A 63 -17.33 -1.05 0.24
N TYR A 64 -16.80 -1.02 -0.98
CA TYR A 64 -17.36 -0.21 -2.07
C TYR A 64 -17.07 -0.87 -3.43
N GLY A 65 -17.91 -0.55 -4.40
CA GLY A 65 -17.75 -0.98 -5.79
C GLY A 65 -17.22 0.12 -6.70
N PRO A 66 -17.22 -0.08 -8.03
CA PRO A 66 -16.83 0.93 -9.00
C PRO A 66 -17.66 2.22 -8.95
N ASP A 67 -18.88 2.15 -8.42
CA ASP A 67 -19.75 3.31 -8.18
C ASP A 67 -19.27 4.19 -7.01
N GLY A 68 -18.31 3.70 -6.22
CA GLY A 68 -17.76 4.38 -5.06
C GLY A 68 -18.68 4.45 -3.83
N LEU A 69 -19.91 3.92 -3.88
CA LEU A 69 -20.82 3.95 -2.73
C LEU A 69 -20.25 3.13 -1.58
N LEU A 70 -20.12 3.77 -0.41
CA LEU A 70 -19.53 3.17 0.78
C LEU A 70 -20.60 2.45 1.63
N TYR A 71 -20.30 1.20 1.97
CA TYR A 71 -21.09 0.38 2.87
C TYR A 71 -20.24 -0.03 4.07
N GLN A 72 -20.87 -0.13 5.23
CA GLN A 72 -20.26 -0.61 6.47
C GLN A 72 -20.98 -1.87 6.94
N GLU A 73 -20.24 -2.84 7.43
CA GLU A 73 -20.79 -4.03 8.07
C GLU A 73 -21.39 -3.67 9.44
N ASN A 74 -22.62 -4.10 9.68
CA ASN A 74 -23.28 -3.92 10.98
C ASN A 74 -23.05 -5.15 11.89
N ASN A 75 -23.53 -5.07 13.14
CA ASN A 75 -23.39 -6.14 14.14
C ASN A 75 -24.07 -7.47 13.76
N ARG A 76 -24.83 -7.51 12.66
CA ARG A 76 -25.47 -8.73 12.13
C ARG A 76 -24.74 -9.29 10.91
N GLY A 77 -23.57 -8.76 10.56
CA GLY A 77 -22.82 -9.14 9.37
C GLY A 77 -23.43 -8.65 8.06
N LEU A 78 -24.36 -7.67 8.11
CA LEU A 78 -24.98 -7.12 6.92
C LEU A 78 -24.35 -5.78 6.55
N PHE A 79 -24.05 -5.61 5.26
CA PHE A 79 -23.52 -4.34 4.75
C PHE A 79 -24.67 -3.35 4.49
N VAL A 80 -24.62 -2.23 5.19
CA VAL A 80 -25.58 -1.13 5.07
C VAL A 80 -24.88 0.11 4.51
N PRO A 81 -25.55 0.95 3.69
CA PRO A 81 -24.94 2.15 3.17
C PRO A 81 -24.55 3.11 4.29
N VAL A 82 -23.35 3.68 4.20
CA VAL A 82 -22.93 4.78 5.07
C VAL A 82 -23.68 6.04 4.65
N LEU A 83 -24.38 6.67 5.60
CA LEU A 83 -25.17 7.86 5.33
C LEU A 83 -24.57 9.10 5.99
N ARG A 84 -24.60 10.22 5.27
CA ARG A 84 -24.32 11.56 5.81
C ARG A 84 -25.51 12.47 5.51
N ASN A 85 -26.13 13.00 6.54
CA ASN A 85 -27.37 13.80 6.41
C ASN A 85 -28.48 13.07 5.63
N GLY A 86 -28.61 11.75 5.84
CA GLY A 86 -29.60 10.91 5.18
C GLY A 86 -29.28 10.48 3.74
N ALA A 87 -28.18 10.94 3.16
CA ALA A 87 -27.76 10.57 1.81
C ALA A 87 -26.58 9.57 1.82
N PRO A 88 -26.56 8.58 0.89
CA PRO A 88 -25.43 7.66 0.76
C PRO A 88 -24.11 8.39 0.47
N VAL A 89 -23.04 7.96 1.14
CA VAL A 89 -21.70 8.55 1.00
C VAL A 89 -20.91 7.78 -0.05
N ARG A 90 -20.19 8.51 -0.91
CA ARG A 90 -19.15 7.95 -1.76
C ARG A 90 -17.81 8.01 -1.03
N PHE A 91 -17.07 6.91 -1.09
CA PHE A 91 -15.68 6.89 -0.60
C PHE A 91 -14.80 7.78 -1.48
N ASN A 92 -14.10 8.72 -0.89
CA ASN A 92 -13.24 9.64 -1.62
C ASN A 92 -11.80 9.14 -1.79
N GLY A 93 -11.51 7.91 -1.38
CA GLY A 93 -10.20 7.29 -1.50
C GLY A 93 -9.26 7.52 -0.32
N VAL A 94 -9.65 8.24 0.74
CA VAL A 94 -8.74 8.53 1.87
C VAL A 94 -9.13 7.76 3.13
N ILE A 95 -8.12 7.16 3.75
CA ILE A 95 -8.13 6.61 5.10
C ILE A 95 -7.08 7.39 5.89
N TYR A 96 -7.50 8.12 6.91
CA TYR A 96 -6.61 8.97 7.69
C TYR A 96 -6.73 8.70 9.19
N THR A 97 -5.58 8.71 9.89
CA THR A 97 -5.53 8.68 11.34
C THR A 97 -4.66 9.78 11.93
N ASP A 98 -5.07 10.36 13.07
CA ASP A 98 -4.23 11.26 13.86
C ASP A 98 -3.12 10.52 14.63
N GLY A 99 -3.18 9.19 14.69
CA GLY A 99 -2.18 8.32 15.30
C GLY A 99 -1.25 7.67 14.29
N GLU A 100 -0.89 6.43 14.59
CA GLU A 100 -0.06 5.53 13.78
C GLU A 100 -0.91 4.47 13.09
N VAL A 101 -0.40 3.89 11.99
CA VAL A 101 -0.91 2.63 11.43
C VAL A 101 0.09 1.53 11.77
N ARG A 102 -0.25 0.72 12.80
CA ARG A 102 0.68 -0.27 13.34
C ARG A 102 0.84 -1.51 12.47
N SER A 103 -0.14 -1.79 11.62
CA SER A 103 -0.10 -2.86 10.63
C SER A 103 -0.92 -2.47 9.42
N LEU A 104 -0.27 -2.37 8.26
CA LEU A 104 -0.90 -2.21 6.95
C LEU A 104 -0.57 -3.43 6.11
N SER A 105 -1.59 -4.14 5.62
CA SER A 105 -1.39 -5.33 4.80
C SER A 105 -2.50 -5.53 3.77
N GLY A 106 -2.22 -6.37 2.78
CA GLY A 106 -3.21 -7.04 1.97
C GLY A 106 -3.62 -8.39 2.59
N PRO A 107 -4.25 -9.28 1.80
CA PRO A 107 -4.55 -10.62 2.25
C PRO A 107 -3.27 -11.45 2.43
N GLU A 108 -3.33 -12.40 3.36
CA GLU A 108 -2.23 -13.33 3.58
C GLU A 108 -1.97 -14.22 2.36
N ARG A 109 -0.72 -14.61 2.18
CA ARG A 109 -0.34 -15.61 1.18
C ARG A 109 -0.95 -16.95 1.53
N SER A 110 -1.38 -17.73 0.54
CA SER A 110 -1.78 -19.12 0.79
C SER A 110 -0.59 -20.02 1.07
N ARG A 111 0.62 -19.60 0.69
CA ARG A 111 1.93 -20.20 1.01
C ARG A 111 2.90 -19.08 1.38
N ASP A 112 3.31 -19.01 2.63
CA ASP A 112 4.13 -17.92 3.19
C ASP A 112 5.43 -17.65 2.41
N THR A 113 6.03 -18.70 1.87
CA THR A 113 7.31 -18.61 1.13
C THR A 113 7.14 -18.28 -0.35
N ASP A 114 5.91 -18.23 -0.87
CA ASP A 114 5.62 -17.99 -2.29
C ASP A 114 4.89 -16.68 -2.52
N PRO A 115 5.59 -15.60 -2.92
CA PRO A 115 4.98 -14.29 -3.18
C PRO A 115 3.90 -14.30 -4.27
N ALA A 116 3.94 -15.29 -5.19
CA ALA A 116 2.95 -15.40 -6.24
C ALA A 116 1.55 -15.72 -5.67
N THR A 117 1.50 -16.33 -4.49
CA THR A 117 0.24 -16.69 -3.83
C THR A 117 -0.39 -15.56 -3.02
N ALA A 118 0.25 -14.38 -2.94
CA ALA A 118 -0.34 -13.20 -2.32
C ALA A 118 -1.50 -12.67 -3.15
N PRO A 119 -2.75 -12.69 -2.63
CA PRO A 119 -3.89 -12.15 -3.36
C PRO A 119 -3.79 -10.62 -3.47
N PRO A 120 -4.51 -9.99 -4.43
CA PRO A 120 -4.53 -8.55 -4.55
C PRO A 120 -5.12 -7.85 -3.33
N ALA A 121 -4.44 -6.80 -2.88
CA ALA A 121 -4.94 -5.86 -1.86
C ALA A 121 -5.91 -4.84 -2.47
N LEU A 122 -5.64 -4.38 -3.70
CA LEU A 122 -6.47 -3.38 -4.39
C LEU A 122 -7.15 -3.97 -5.63
N ALA A 123 -8.47 -3.78 -5.71
CA ALA A 123 -9.26 -4.02 -6.91
C ALA A 123 -8.83 -3.06 -8.04
N GLU A 124 -9.03 -3.46 -9.30
CA GLU A 124 -8.59 -2.71 -10.49
C GLU A 124 -9.09 -1.26 -10.58
N PHE A 125 -10.23 -0.96 -9.93
CA PHE A 125 -10.83 0.39 -9.87
C PHE A 125 -10.45 1.16 -8.61
N ALA A 126 -9.81 0.52 -7.63
CA ALA A 126 -9.59 1.11 -6.31
C ALA A 126 -8.45 2.12 -6.32
N GLN A 127 -8.74 3.32 -5.85
CA GLN A 127 -7.77 4.39 -5.64
C GLN A 127 -7.81 4.77 -4.16
N ILE A 128 -6.71 4.51 -3.44
CA ILE A 128 -6.66 4.66 -1.99
C ILE A 128 -5.39 5.40 -1.57
N THR A 129 -5.55 6.33 -0.64
CA THR A 129 -4.47 6.89 0.16
C THR A 129 -4.67 6.52 1.61
N VAL A 130 -3.69 5.84 2.18
CA VAL A 130 -3.56 5.61 3.63
C VAL A 130 -2.63 6.66 4.18
N ALA A 131 -3.14 7.52 5.05
CA ALA A 131 -2.37 8.61 5.64
C ALA A 131 -2.43 8.55 7.17
N ALA A 132 -1.31 8.89 7.82
CA ALA A 132 -1.18 8.94 9.26
C ALA A 132 -0.37 10.17 9.70
N GLN A 133 -0.69 10.68 10.89
CA GLN A 133 0.16 11.69 11.53
C GLN A 133 1.49 11.07 11.99
N GLY A 134 1.46 9.85 12.52
CA GLY A 134 2.62 9.09 12.98
C GLY A 134 3.13 8.07 11.97
N ASP A 135 3.80 7.05 12.47
CA ASP A 135 4.38 5.98 11.64
C ASP A 135 3.33 5.10 10.94
N ILE A 136 3.70 4.56 9.80
CA ILE A 136 2.93 3.52 9.12
C ILE A 136 3.84 2.30 8.95
N ARG A 137 3.41 1.14 9.47
CA ARG A 137 4.14 -0.13 9.35
C ARG A 137 3.46 -1.05 8.34
N ILE A 138 4.17 -1.39 7.28
CA ILE A 138 3.72 -2.35 6.26
C ILE A 138 4.15 -3.74 6.71
N THR A 139 3.17 -4.59 7.01
CA THR A 139 3.38 -5.92 7.59
C THR A 139 3.10 -7.08 6.63
N GLY A 140 2.57 -6.78 5.43
CA GLY A 140 2.24 -7.78 4.43
C GLY A 140 2.22 -7.23 3.01
N ASP A 141 2.01 -8.09 2.04
CA ASP A 141 1.96 -7.71 0.63
C ASP A 141 0.82 -6.72 0.35
N LEU A 142 1.11 -5.73 -0.49
CA LEU A 142 0.15 -4.74 -0.97
C LEU A 142 0.13 -4.77 -2.51
N LYS A 143 -0.53 -5.76 -3.09
CA LYS A 143 -0.52 -5.98 -4.54
C LYS A 143 -1.74 -5.36 -5.22
N TYR A 144 -1.53 -4.81 -6.40
CA TYR A 144 -2.61 -4.44 -7.31
C TYR A 144 -3.19 -5.68 -7.98
N GLU A 145 -4.49 -5.68 -8.22
CA GLU A 145 -5.14 -6.70 -9.04
C GLU A 145 -4.62 -6.67 -10.48
N LYS A 146 -4.54 -5.48 -11.04
CA LYS A 146 -3.97 -5.25 -12.38
C LYS A 146 -2.79 -4.29 -12.27
N PRO A 147 -1.56 -4.80 -12.13
CA PRO A 147 -0.39 -3.94 -12.07
C PRO A 147 -0.11 -3.30 -13.43
N PRO A 148 0.36 -2.04 -13.48
CA PRO A 148 0.74 -1.36 -14.73
C PRO A 148 2.02 -1.92 -15.33
N CYS A 149 2.89 -2.48 -14.52
CA CYS A 149 4.15 -3.09 -14.92
C CYS A 149 4.30 -4.48 -14.30
N THR A 150 5.02 -5.35 -14.98
CA THR A 150 5.38 -6.69 -14.53
C THR A 150 6.89 -6.87 -14.54
N GLY A 151 7.39 -7.73 -13.65
CA GLY A 151 8.82 -7.95 -13.46
C GLY A 151 9.51 -6.80 -12.72
N VAL A 152 10.81 -6.83 -12.73
CA VAL A 152 11.71 -5.83 -12.14
C VAL A 152 12.78 -5.45 -13.16
N PRO A 153 13.37 -4.26 -13.07
CA PRO A 153 14.55 -3.94 -13.86
C PRO A 153 15.68 -4.91 -13.54
N THR A 154 16.34 -5.44 -14.57
CA THR A 154 17.51 -6.31 -14.42
C THR A 154 18.74 -5.59 -14.93
N ARG A 155 19.88 -5.74 -14.21
CA ARG A 155 21.16 -5.20 -14.65
C ARG A 155 21.97 -6.33 -15.27
N GLU A 156 22.35 -6.14 -16.51
CA GLU A 156 23.22 -7.06 -17.24
C GLU A 156 24.70 -6.90 -16.84
N PRO A 157 25.57 -7.88 -17.13
CA PRO A 157 26.99 -7.80 -16.81
C PRO A 157 27.72 -6.60 -17.42
N ASP A 158 27.24 -6.09 -18.55
CA ASP A 158 27.79 -4.89 -19.22
C ASP A 158 27.25 -3.58 -18.61
N SER A 159 26.55 -3.64 -17.48
CA SER A 159 25.92 -2.52 -16.79
C SER A 159 24.71 -1.91 -17.52
N THR A 160 24.25 -2.50 -18.61
CA THR A 160 22.95 -2.13 -19.20
C THR A 160 21.80 -2.53 -18.27
N VAL A 161 20.72 -1.75 -18.30
CA VAL A 161 19.52 -2.03 -17.50
C VAL A 161 18.37 -2.37 -18.43
N THR A 162 17.89 -3.61 -18.35
CA THR A 162 16.65 -4.01 -18.99
C THR A 162 15.50 -3.59 -18.07
N PRO A 163 14.61 -2.65 -18.49
CA PRO A 163 13.53 -2.17 -17.65
C PRO A 163 12.45 -3.24 -17.48
N ALA A 164 11.63 -3.10 -16.42
CA ALA A 164 10.39 -3.86 -16.29
C ALA A 164 9.44 -3.59 -17.45
N VAL A 165 8.62 -4.57 -17.80
CA VAL A 165 7.61 -4.43 -18.86
C VAL A 165 6.41 -3.66 -18.30
N CYS A 166 6.12 -2.48 -18.89
CA CYS A 166 5.05 -1.58 -18.48
C CYS A 166 4.10 -1.35 -19.67
N ASP A 167 3.23 -2.28 -19.92
CA ASP A 167 2.29 -2.32 -21.06
C ASP A 167 0.82 -2.12 -20.67
N ASN A 168 0.52 -2.07 -19.36
CA ASN A 168 -0.83 -1.95 -18.82
C ASN A 168 -1.08 -0.58 -18.15
N LEU A 169 -0.71 0.51 -18.83
CA LEU A 169 -0.75 1.87 -18.25
C LEU A 169 -2.17 2.46 -18.12
N GLY A 170 -3.19 1.83 -18.70
CA GLY A 170 -4.59 2.29 -18.63
C GLY A 170 -5.33 1.94 -17.34
N VAL A 171 -4.74 1.11 -16.48
CA VAL A 171 -5.38 0.65 -15.24
C VAL A 171 -5.43 1.77 -14.18
N GLN A 172 -6.48 1.75 -13.34
CA GLN A 172 -6.79 2.85 -12.44
C GLN A 172 -6.37 2.60 -10.98
N ASN A 173 -6.12 1.34 -10.59
CA ASN A 173 -5.75 1.03 -9.21
C ASN A 173 -4.45 1.74 -8.81
N VAL A 174 -4.52 2.47 -7.70
CA VAL A 174 -3.37 3.22 -7.18
C VAL A 174 -3.44 3.30 -5.66
N LEU A 175 -2.31 3.14 -5.00
CA LEU A 175 -2.15 3.23 -3.55
C LEU A 175 -1.11 4.31 -3.22
N GLY A 176 -1.48 5.21 -2.31
CA GLY A 176 -0.56 6.09 -1.61
C GLY A 176 -0.46 5.67 -0.14
N VAL A 177 0.73 5.65 0.39
CA VAL A 177 1.01 5.45 1.82
C VAL A 177 1.80 6.65 2.30
N TYR A 178 1.19 7.47 3.15
CA TYR A 178 1.72 8.76 3.55
C TYR A 178 1.81 8.93 5.06
N SER A 179 3.01 9.08 5.58
CA SER A 179 3.25 9.51 6.95
C SER A 179 3.60 11.00 6.97
N GLN A 180 2.83 11.79 7.72
CA GLN A 180 3.03 13.23 7.81
C GLN A 180 4.17 13.58 8.76
N GLY A 181 4.19 13.07 9.99
CA GLY A 181 5.16 13.40 11.03
C GLY A 181 6.08 12.25 11.44
N GLY A 182 5.86 11.05 10.91
CA GLY A 182 6.65 9.84 11.16
C GLY A 182 7.29 9.27 9.90
N SER A 183 7.54 7.98 9.94
CA SER A 183 8.18 7.20 8.88
C SER A 183 7.21 6.17 8.28
N VAL A 184 7.55 5.64 7.11
CA VAL A 184 6.92 4.45 6.54
C VAL A 184 7.90 3.28 6.66
N TRP A 185 7.54 2.33 7.48
CA TRP A 185 8.38 1.18 7.78
C TRP A 185 7.87 -0.10 7.10
N ILE A 186 8.77 -0.85 6.50
CA ILE A 186 8.54 -2.26 6.23
C ILE A 186 8.88 -2.99 7.53
N ALA A 187 7.88 -3.59 8.13
CA ALA A 187 7.97 -4.19 9.45
C ALA A 187 8.93 -5.38 9.47
N ARG A 188 9.59 -5.61 10.61
CA ARG A 188 10.49 -6.75 10.78
C ARG A 188 9.80 -8.11 10.58
N GLU A 189 8.50 -8.21 10.89
CA GLU A 189 7.66 -9.38 10.68
C GLU A 189 7.16 -9.55 9.24
N ALA A 190 7.30 -8.55 8.40
CA ALA A 190 6.85 -8.63 7.00
C ALA A 190 7.45 -9.86 6.27
N PRO A 191 6.72 -10.46 5.31
CA PRO A 191 7.15 -11.71 4.69
C PRO A 191 8.41 -11.54 3.84
N ARG A 192 9.14 -12.65 3.66
CA ARG A 192 10.24 -12.70 2.70
C ARG A 192 9.76 -12.34 1.30
N ASP A 193 10.60 -11.62 0.53
CA ASP A 193 10.27 -11.20 -0.84
C ASP A 193 8.92 -10.45 -0.90
N ILE A 194 8.78 -9.42 -0.07
CA ILE A 194 7.54 -8.64 0.04
C ILE A 194 7.27 -7.85 -1.23
N HIS A 195 6.01 -7.86 -1.69
CA HIS A 195 5.54 -7.08 -2.82
C HIS A 195 4.71 -5.88 -2.36
N ILE A 196 5.13 -4.69 -2.73
CA ILE A 196 4.44 -3.43 -2.41
C ILE A 196 4.17 -2.69 -3.71
N HIS A 197 2.89 -2.52 -4.06
CA HIS A 197 2.46 -1.70 -5.17
C HIS A 197 1.86 -0.41 -4.60
N GLY A 198 2.55 0.72 -4.80
CA GLY A 198 2.13 2.01 -4.27
C GLY A 198 3.26 3.02 -4.18
N THR A 199 2.90 4.27 -3.94
CA THR A 199 3.84 5.33 -3.60
C THR A 199 3.94 5.45 -2.09
N LEU A 200 5.15 5.36 -1.56
CA LEU A 200 5.45 5.48 -0.15
C LEU A 200 6.06 6.87 0.11
N MET A 201 5.48 7.60 1.04
CA MET A 201 5.94 8.96 1.35
C MET A 201 6.06 9.19 2.86
N SER A 202 7.17 9.79 3.27
CA SER A 202 7.37 10.33 4.59
C SER A 202 7.83 11.79 4.50
N SER A 203 7.08 12.72 5.11
CA SER A 203 7.42 14.14 5.07
C SER A 203 8.51 14.53 6.06
N TRP A 204 8.72 13.80 7.15
CA TRP A 204 9.68 14.14 8.21
C TRP A 204 10.59 12.99 8.62
N GLY A 205 10.38 11.80 8.11
CA GLY A 205 11.13 10.60 8.46
C GLY A 205 11.73 9.93 7.24
N VAL A 206 11.72 8.61 7.27
CA VAL A 206 12.29 7.73 6.25
C VAL A 206 11.23 6.78 5.67
N VAL A 207 11.54 6.21 4.53
CA VAL A 207 10.91 4.99 4.04
C VAL A 207 11.97 3.88 4.10
N GLY A 208 11.82 2.93 5.02
CA GLY A 208 12.89 1.95 5.27
C GLY A 208 12.36 0.66 5.89
N VAL A 209 13.30 -0.19 6.29
CA VAL A 209 13.03 -1.48 6.96
C VAL A 209 13.36 -1.35 8.43
N GLU A 210 12.44 -1.78 9.29
CA GLU A 210 12.71 -1.87 10.73
C GLU A 210 13.86 -2.82 11.03
N ASP A 211 14.76 -2.43 11.94
CA ASP A 211 15.88 -3.26 12.38
C ASP A 211 16.71 -3.85 11.22
N TYR A 212 16.84 -3.11 10.11
CA TYR A 212 17.39 -3.56 8.83
C TYR A 212 18.77 -4.20 8.94
N ASP A 213 19.56 -3.83 9.95
CA ASP A 213 20.93 -4.30 10.19
C ASP A 213 21.00 -5.50 11.14
N SER A 214 19.92 -5.84 11.81
CA SER A 214 19.86 -6.90 12.84
C SER A 214 18.91 -8.06 12.51
N ILE A 215 17.94 -7.85 11.60
CA ILE A 215 17.09 -8.95 11.15
C ILE A 215 17.80 -9.82 10.10
N PRO A 216 17.51 -11.13 10.04
CA PRO A 216 18.04 -11.98 8.99
C PRO A 216 17.73 -11.46 7.58
N GLU A 217 18.50 -11.89 6.60
CA GLU A 217 18.21 -11.61 5.19
C GLU A 217 16.84 -12.16 4.81
N LYS A 218 16.01 -11.34 4.17
CA LYS A 218 14.60 -11.61 3.83
C LYS A 218 14.28 -11.45 2.33
N GLY A 219 15.25 -11.66 1.45
CA GLY A 219 15.08 -11.49 0.01
C GLY A 219 15.03 -10.02 -0.39
N SER A 220 14.04 -9.62 -1.16
CA SER A 220 13.92 -8.27 -1.69
C SER A 220 12.57 -7.63 -1.40
N VAL A 221 12.56 -6.31 -1.32
CA VAL A 221 11.34 -5.52 -1.45
C VAL A 221 11.10 -5.28 -2.94
N TYR A 222 10.03 -5.86 -3.46
CA TYR A 222 9.54 -5.65 -4.82
C TYR A 222 8.57 -4.47 -4.80
N LEU A 223 9.08 -3.27 -5.01
CA LEU A 223 8.28 -2.05 -5.04
C LEU A 223 7.91 -1.71 -6.48
N LEU A 224 6.60 -1.64 -6.75
CA LEU A 224 6.05 -1.04 -7.97
C LEU A 224 5.39 0.30 -7.61
N GLY A 225 6.08 1.40 -7.84
CA GLY A 225 5.61 2.72 -7.44
C GLY A 225 6.72 3.73 -7.34
N GLY A 226 6.82 4.39 -6.19
CA GLY A 226 7.85 5.39 -5.90
C GLY A 226 8.09 5.57 -4.40
N ILE A 227 9.21 6.17 -4.06
CA ILE A 227 9.55 6.56 -2.70
C ILE A 227 9.81 8.07 -2.69
N ILE A 228 9.20 8.75 -1.72
CA ILE A 228 9.43 10.15 -1.40
C ILE A 228 9.73 10.22 0.10
N GLU A 229 10.93 10.64 0.47
CA GLU A 229 11.36 10.65 1.87
C GLU A 229 12.18 11.89 2.20
N TYR A 230 12.11 12.31 3.45
CA TYR A 230 12.90 13.45 3.92
C TYR A 230 14.35 13.04 4.19
N TYR A 231 14.54 11.92 4.89
CA TYR A 231 15.82 11.28 5.11
C TYR A 231 15.86 9.93 4.42
N TYR A 232 17.04 9.53 3.99
CA TYR A 232 17.25 8.24 3.34
C TYR A 232 17.02 7.08 4.31
N GLY A 233 16.12 6.16 3.95
CA GLY A 233 15.80 4.94 4.69
C GLY A 233 16.65 3.75 4.23
N ALA A 234 17.21 3.02 5.19
CA ALA A 234 17.95 1.79 4.90
C ALA A 234 16.99 0.59 4.78
N PHE A 235 17.33 -0.36 3.88
CA PHE A 235 16.55 -1.58 3.65
C PHE A 235 17.25 -2.84 4.15
N GLY A 236 18.57 -2.83 4.19
CA GLY A 236 19.40 -3.95 4.61
C GLY A 236 20.86 -3.63 4.52
N THR A 237 21.69 -4.60 4.86
CA THR A 237 23.15 -4.53 4.67
C THR A 237 23.60 -5.58 3.66
N PHE A 238 24.71 -5.31 2.99
CA PHE A 238 25.27 -6.24 2.00
C PHE A 238 26.76 -6.44 2.21
N ASP A 239 27.21 -7.54 1.72
CA ASP A 239 28.63 -7.87 1.69
C ASP A 239 29.29 -7.05 0.56
N PRO A 240 30.27 -6.19 0.87
CA PRO A 240 30.88 -5.33 -0.13
C PRO A 240 31.70 -6.08 -1.19
N ALA A 241 32.15 -7.30 -0.90
CA ALA A 241 32.92 -8.12 -1.83
C ALA A 241 32.06 -8.87 -2.83
N THR A 242 30.84 -9.26 -2.42
CA THR A 242 29.95 -10.10 -3.25
C THR A 242 28.68 -9.38 -3.70
N GLY A 243 28.34 -8.24 -3.10
CA GLY A 243 27.08 -7.51 -3.33
C GLY A 243 25.83 -8.23 -2.80
N ARG A 244 26.00 -9.35 -2.09
CA ARG A 244 24.86 -10.13 -1.55
C ARG A 244 24.32 -9.49 -0.28
N ASN A 245 23.01 -9.52 -0.12
CA ASN A 245 22.36 -9.09 1.11
C ASN A 245 22.83 -9.96 2.29
N ARG A 246 23.10 -9.32 3.41
CA ARG A 246 23.46 -9.97 4.69
C ARG A 246 22.33 -9.90 5.69
N THR A 247 21.65 -8.76 5.76
CA THR A 247 20.53 -8.49 6.67
C THR A 247 19.44 -7.71 5.96
N GLY A 248 18.23 -7.72 6.50
CA GLY A 248 17.11 -6.96 5.93
C GLY A 248 16.71 -7.44 4.54
N TYR A 249 16.45 -6.49 3.66
CA TYR A 249 15.99 -6.75 2.30
C TYR A 249 16.89 -6.09 1.27
N GLY A 250 17.02 -6.74 0.11
CA GLY A 250 17.45 -6.10 -1.12
C GLY A 250 16.35 -5.21 -1.72
N ARG A 251 16.70 -4.47 -2.77
CA ARG A 251 15.79 -3.56 -3.48
C ARG A 251 15.53 -4.07 -4.89
N ALA A 252 14.25 -4.21 -5.25
CA ALA A 252 13.79 -4.54 -6.58
C ALA A 252 12.69 -3.55 -6.97
N PHE A 253 13.09 -2.33 -7.34
CA PHE A 253 12.18 -1.20 -7.50
C PHE A 253 11.85 -0.97 -8.97
N THR A 254 10.57 -0.85 -9.26
CA THR A 254 10.01 -0.50 -10.57
C THR A 254 9.21 0.78 -10.43
N TYR A 255 9.58 1.82 -11.17
CA TYR A 255 8.84 3.08 -11.17
C TYR A 255 7.50 2.92 -11.91
N ASP A 256 6.42 3.38 -11.29
CA ASP A 256 5.10 3.40 -11.91
C ASP A 256 5.00 4.57 -12.91
N ARG A 257 5.11 4.25 -14.20
CA ARG A 257 5.11 5.26 -15.26
C ARG A 257 3.82 6.03 -15.42
N ARG A 258 2.71 5.57 -14.83
CA ARG A 258 1.42 6.28 -14.85
C ARG A 258 1.51 7.63 -14.13
N PHE A 259 2.41 7.78 -13.16
CA PHE A 259 2.65 9.07 -12.49
C PHE A 259 3.17 10.14 -13.44
N LEU A 260 3.91 9.77 -14.48
CA LEU A 260 4.33 10.69 -15.55
C LEU A 260 3.14 11.15 -16.43
N GLN A 261 2.04 10.43 -16.40
CA GLN A 261 0.80 10.73 -17.12
C GLN A 261 -0.24 11.44 -16.23
N GLY A 262 0.14 11.81 -15.00
CA GLY A 262 -0.71 12.56 -14.08
C GLY A 262 -1.61 11.71 -13.20
N LEU A 263 -1.49 10.36 -13.21
CA LEU A 263 -2.15 9.53 -12.21
C LEU A 263 -1.47 9.78 -10.86
N ALA A 264 -2.27 10.02 -9.81
CA ALA A 264 -1.78 10.14 -8.45
C ALA A 264 -2.77 9.50 -7.49
N PRO A 265 -2.32 8.98 -6.33
CA PRO A 265 -3.25 8.55 -5.29
C PRO A 265 -4.13 9.72 -4.83
N PRO A 266 -5.39 9.48 -4.44
CA PRO A 266 -6.31 10.54 -4.03
C PRO A 266 -5.74 11.38 -2.89
N PHE A 267 -5.77 12.72 -3.04
CA PHE A 267 -5.30 13.67 -2.03
C PHE A 267 -3.85 13.44 -1.55
N PHE A 268 -3.04 12.74 -2.34
CA PHE A 268 -1.64 12.55 -2.02
C PHE A 268 -0.91 13.90 -2.05
N PRO A 269 0.00 14.19 -1.10
CA PRO A 269 0.68 15.46 -1.05
C PRO A 269 1.45 15.75 -2.35
N THR A 270 1.25 16.94 -2.89
CA THR A 270 2.01 17.43 -4.04
C THR A 270 2.91 18.58 -3.61
N THR A 271 4.10 18.66 -4.17
CA THR A 271 5.01 19.78 -3.95
C THR A 271 4.56 20.99 -4.76
N GLY A 272 3.61 21.77 -4.26
CA GLY A 272 3.18 22.98 -4.94
C GLY A 272 2.13 23.72 -4.13
N GLN A 273 2.53 24.83 -3.55
CA GLN A 273 1.59 25.88 -3.16
C GLN A 273 1.05 26.54 -4.44
N ASP A 274 -0.26 26.59 -4.54
CA ASP A 274 -1.03 27.51 -5.38
C ASP A 274 -0.42 27.94 -6.71
N ARG A 275 -0.71 27.23 -7.71
CA ARG A 275 -0.63 27.41 -9.17
C ARG A 275 0.24 26.36 -9.82
N VAL A 276 -0.48 25.49 -10.47
CA VAL A 276 -0.07 24.59 -11.56
C VAL A 276 1.30 24.95 -12.17
N THR A 277 2.35 24.46 -11.58
CA THR A 277 3.58 24.16 -12.27
C THR A 277 3.73 22.65 -12.22
N SER A 278 3.29 22.00 -13.28
CA SER A 278 3.63 20.60 -13.49
C SER A 278 5.15 20.51 -13.55
N VAL A 279 5.77 19.95 -12.53
CA VAL A 279 7.18 19.55 -12.63
C VAL A 279 7.21 18.29 -13.45
N SER A 280 7.51 18.43 -14.73
CA SER A 280 7.77 17.31 -15.61
C SER A 280 9.21 16.86 -15.39
N VAL A 281 9.39 15.73 -14.72
CA VAL A 281 10.70 15.08 -14.65
C VAL A 281 10.89 14.32 -15.97
N PHE A 282 11.69 14.87 -16.88
CA PHE A 282 11.97 14.27 -18.19
C PHE A 282 12.98 13.13 -18.13
N SER A 283 13.76 13.03 -17.05
CA SER A 283 14.65 11.89 -16.81
C SER A 283 14.91 11.76 -15.31
N TYR A 284 14.88 10.54 -14.81
CA TYR A 284 15.38 10.17 -13.49
C TYR A 284 16.56 9.23 -13.68
N GLY A 285 17.69 9.59 -13.11
CA GLY A 285 18.87 8.74 -13.08
C GLY A 285 19.38 8.60 -11.66
N GLN A 286 19.40 7.40 -11.14
CA GLN A 286 20.09 7.08 -9.90
C GLN A 286 21.51 6.64 -10.25
N ARG A 287 22.54 7.36 -9.78
CA ARG A 287 23.92 6.97 -9.88
C ARG A 287 24.36 6.48 -8.50
N GLU A 288 24.61 5.19 -8.36
CA GLU A 288 25.35 4.69 -7.20
C GLU A 288 26.78 5.17 -7.29
N GLN A 289 27.22 5.95 -6.30
CA GLN A 289 28.65 6.16 -6.07
C GLN A 289 29.17 4.98 -5.25
N VAL A 290 30.03 4.20 -5.86
CA VAL A 290 30.86 3.22 -5.15
C VAL A 290 32.07 4.00 -4.62
N TYR A 291 32.18 4.08 -3.29
CA TYR A 291 33.38 4.57 -2.61
C TYR A 291 34.34 3.42 -2.40
#